data_e9330f922f9d1b472e8d3cf32c1a1ec1
#
_entry.id   e9330f922f9d1b472e8d3cf32c1a1ec1
#
_cell.length_a   1.000
_cell.length_b   1.000
_cell.length_c   1.000
_cell.angle_alpha   90.00
_cell.angle_beta   90.00
_cell.angle_gamma   90.00
#
_symmetry.space_group_name_H-M   'P 1'
#
loop_
_entity.id
_entity.type
_entity.pdbx_description
1 polymer ?
#
loop_
_entity_poly.entity_id
_entity_poly.type
_entity_poly.pdbx_seq_one_letter_code
_entity_poly.pdbx_strand_id
1 'polypeptide(L)'
;MSFTDADTGTAVGDNGTIVRTTDGGDNWMTQSSGTGVDLVGVSFVDADTGTAVGDTGTILRTTDGGDNWVQQSSGVGVVLRDVSFTNVNNGTAVGDNGVILRTTDGGANWVPESSPTIRNLNSVSFTDPNTGTAVGAGSTILRRTDAGGG
;
A
#
# COMPACT_ATOMS: atom_id res chain seq x y z
N MET A 1 -3.55 -5.40 -6.78
CA MET A 1 -3.21 -5.07 -8.18
C MET A 1 -3.33 -3.57 -8.37
N SER A 2 -2.38 -2.96 -9.09
CA SER A 2 -2.35 -1.52 -9.36
C SER A 2 -1.90 -1.29 -10.80
N PHE A 3 -2.67 -0.54 -11.58
CA PHE A 3 -2.34 -0.10 -12.93
C PHE A 3 -2.09 1.42 -12.92
N THR A 4 -1.06 1.86 -13.60
CA THR A 4 -0.71 3.29 -13.75
C THR A 4 -1.24 3.86 -15.08
N ASP A 5 -1.44 3.01 -16.06
CA ASP A 5 -2.01 3.30 -17.38
C ASP A 5 -2.61 2.01 -17.98
N ALA A 6 -3.03 2.04 -19.24
CA ALA A 6 -3.64 0.90 -19.90
C ALA A 6 -2.69 -0.31 -20.05
N ASP A 7 -1.40 -0.05 -20.13
CA ASP A 7 -0.39 -1.06 -20.46
C ASP A 7 0.42 -1.53 -19.24
N THR A 8 0.61 -0.65 -18.26
CA THR A 8 1.53 -0.88 -17.14
C THR A 8 0.79 -1.19 -15.85
N GLY A 9 1.00 -2.39 -15.32
CA GLY A 9 0.38 -2.84 -14.07
C GLY A 9 1.25 -3.78 -13.26
N THR A 10 0.99 -3.84 -11.95
CA THR A 10 1.68 -4.72 -11.00
C THR A 10 0.66 -5.44 -10.13
N ALA A 11 0.86 -6.73 -9.94
CA ALA A 11 0.07 -7.56 -9.02
C ALA A 11 0.99 -8.21 -7.99
N VAL A 12 0.49 -8.37 -6.79
CA VAL A 12 1.19 -9.02 -5.68
C VAL A 12 0.37 -10.18 -5.13
N GLY A 13 1.03 -11.12 -4.45
CA GLY A 13 0.37 -12.31 -3.92
C GLY A 13 1.22 -13.10 -2.93
N ASP A 14 0.84 -14.34 -2.75
CA ASP A 14 1.43 -15.26 -1.76
C ASP A 14 2.93 -15.48 -1.99
N ASN A 15 3.62 -15.82 -0.91
CA ASN A 15 5.06 -16.12 -0.91
C ASN A 15 5.92 -15.02 -1.53
N GLY A 16 5.54 -13.76 -1.33
CA GLY A 16 6.27 -12.61 -1.85
C GLY A 16 6.18 -12.44 -3.36
N THR A 17 5.18 -13.04 -4.00
CA THR A 17 5.00 -12.93 -5.45
C THR A 17 4.74 -11.50 -5.87
N ILE A 18 5.51 -11.01 -6.83
CA ILE A 18 5.26 -9.76 -7.55
C ILE A 18 5.37 -10.06 -9.04
N VAL A 19 4.37 -9.67 -9.81
CA VAL A 19 4.39 -9.74 -11.27
C VAL A 19 4.02 -8.40 -11.89
N ARG A 20 4.68 -8.06 -12.97
CA ARG A 20 4.49 -6.80 -13.69
C ARG A 20 4.20 -7.05 -15.16
N THR A 21 3.31 -6.25 -15.71
CA THR A 21 3.05 -6.16 -17.15
C THR A 21 3.37 -4.75 -17.66
N THR A 22 3.74 -4.66 -18.92
CA THR A 22 3.93 -3.40 -19.68
C THR A 22 3.22 -3.47 -21.03
N ASP A 23 2.31 -4.42 -21.20
CA ASP A 23 1.56 -4.66 -22.45
C ASP A 23 0.07 -4.96 -22.18
N GLY A 24 -0.48 -4.34 -21.14
CA GLY A 24 -1.90 -4.47 -20.82
C GLY A 24 -2.31 -5.82 -20.22
N GLY A 25 -1.31 -6.62 -19.80
CA GLY A 25 -1.56 -7.94 -19.22
C GLY A 25 -1.43 -9.11 -20.20
N ASP A 26 -0.99 -8.86 -21.43
CA ASP A 26 -0.71 -9.93 -22.39
C ASP A 26 0.46 -10.80 -21.90
N ASN A 27 1.46 -10.17 -21.27
CA ASN A 27 2.56 -10.86 -20.61
C ASN A 27 2.79 -10.31 -19.21
N TRP A 28 3.07 -11.22 -18.27
CA TRP A 28 3.43 -10.90 -16.89
C TRP A 28 4.81 -11.43 -16.57
N MET A 29 5.68 -10.55 -16.07
CA MET A 29 7.05 -10.88 -15.70
C MET A 29 7.19 -10.87 -14.18
N THR A 30 7.80 -11.92 -13.61
CA THR A 30 8.08 -12.01 -12.18
C THR A 30 9.18 -11.03 -11.78
N GLN A 31 8.96 -10.32 -10.69
CA GLN A 31 9.96 -9.47 -10.04
C GLN A 31 10.37 -10.06 -8.70
N SER A 32 11.62 -9.80 -8.28
CA SER A 32 12.13 -10.26 -6.99
C SER A 32 11.72 -9.32 -5.88
N SER A 33 10.88 -9.81 -4.97
CA SER A 33 10.45 -9.04 -3.79
C SER A 33 11.46 -9.02 -2.64
N GLY A 34 12.37 -9.99 -2.62
CA GLY A 34 13.32 -10.19 -1.50
C GLY A 34 12.68 -10.76 -0.23
N THR A 35 11.42 -11.18 -0.29
CA THR A 35 10.70 -11.76 0.87
C THR A 35 9.92 -13.01 0.48
N GLY A 36 9.65 -13.88 1.46
CA GLY A 36 8.78 -15.04 1.30
C GLY A 36 7.43 -14.90 2.01
N VAL A 37 7.09 -13.71 2.52
CA VAL A 37 5.79 -13.49 3.17
C VAL A 37 4.73 -13.09 2.13
N ASP A 38 3.47 -13.32 2.46
CA ASP A 38 2.37 -12.97 1.57
C ASP A 38 2.23 -11.45 1.44
N LEU A 39 2.13 -10.99 0.20
CA LEU A 39 1.87 -9.59 -0.13
C LEU A 39 0.39 -9.45 -0.49
N VAL A 40 -0.28 -8.47 0.12
CA VAL A 40 -1.75 -8.36 0.08
C VAL A 40 -2.22 -7.14 -0.70
N GLY A 41 -1.51 -6.02 -0.59
CA GLY A 41 -1.87 -4.77 -1.24
C GLY A 41 -0.70 -4.13 -1.99
N VAL A 42 -0.99 -3.39 -3.04
CA VAL A 42 0.01 -2.66 -3.83
C VAL A 42 -0.59 -1.37 -4.39
N SER A 43 0.21 -0.30 -4.40
CA SER A 43 -0.17 1.01 -4.93
C SER A 43 1.02 1.62 -5.68
N PHE A 44 0.83 1.95 -6.94
CA PHE A 44 1.78 2.70 -7.77
C PHE A 44 1.24 4.10 -8.03
N VAL A 45 2.11 5.10 -7.93
CA VAL A 45 1.78 6.51 -8.25
C VAL A 45 2.20 6.90 -9.65
N ASP A 46 3.17 6.19 -10.21
CA ASP A 46 3.67 6.32 -11.59
C ASP A 46 4.28 4.97 -12.02
N ALA A 47 4.85 4.91 -13.21
CA ALA A 47 5.42 3.69 -13.75
C ALA A 47 6.59 3.13 -12.93
N ASP A 48 7.29 3.98 -12.19
CA ASP A 48 8.53 3.63 -11.49
C ASP A 48 8.34 3.48 -9.98
N THR A 49 7.40 4.23 -9.39
CA THR A 49 7.28 4.35 -7.94
C THR A 49 6.07 3.62 -7.40
N GLY A 50 6.30 2.60 -6.59
CA GLY A 50 5.25 1.78 -5.99
C GLY A 50 5.59 1.27 -4.60
N THR A 51 4.53 0.86 -3.87
CA THR A 51 4.62 0.29 -2.53
C THR A 51 3.72 -0.94 -2.43
N ALA A 52 4.25 -2.03 -1.90
CA ALA A 52 3.51 -3.25 -1.60
C ALA A 52 3.50 -3.49 -0.09
N VAL A 53 2.40 -4.00 0.43
CA VAL A 53 2.23 -4.31 1.86
C VAL A 53 1.73 -5.75 2.03
N GLY A 54 1.98 -6.34 3.19
CA GLY A 54 1.59 -7.72 3.43
C GLY A 54 1.68 -8.16 4.88
N ASP A 55 1.88 -9.47 5.04
CA ASP A 55 1.94 -10.13 6.34
C ASP A 55 3.09 -9.61 7.20
N THR A 56 2.91 -9.76 8.51
CA THR A 56 3.90 -9.39 9.54
C THR A 56 4.35 -7.92 9.48
N GLY A 57 3.49 -7.03 8.97
CA GLY A 57 3.79 -5.60 8.83
C GLY A 57 4.77 -5.29 7.70
N THR A 58 4.91 -6.19 6.74
CA THR A 58 5.82 -6.00 5.61
C THR A 58 5.40 -4.81 4.75
N ILE A 59 6.36 -3.95 4.45
CA ILE A 59 6.25 -2.87 3.47
C ILE A 59 7.46 -2.94 2.55
N LEU A 60 7.23 -3.00 1.26
CA LEU A 60 8.26 -2.96 0.22
C LEU A 60 8.04 -1.74 -0.67
N ARG A 61 9.10 -1.06 -1.04
CA ARG A 61 9.04 0.08 -1.95
C ARG A 61 9.99 -0.08 -3.13
N THR A 62 9.53 0.32 -4.29
CA THR A 62 10.34 0.48 -5.50
C THR A 62 10.29 1.92 -6.01
N THR A 63 11.36 2.34 -6.67
CA THR A 63 11.47 3.62 -7.39
C THR A 63 12.06 3.43 -8.79
N ASP A 64 12.10 2.20 -9.27
CA ASP A 64 12.67 1.80 -10.57
C ASP A 64 11.79 0.78 -11.31
N GLY A 65 10.48 0.89 -11.13
CA GLY A 65 9.51 0.02 -11.79
C GLY A 65 9.52 -1.42 -11.28
N GLY A 66 10.11 -1.66 -10.10
CA GLY A 66 10.18 -2.98 -9.49
C GLY A 66 11.41 -3.79 -9.86
N ASP A 67 12.41 -3.19 -10.51
CA ASP A 67 13.72 -3.80 -10.70
C ASP A 67 14.37 -4.08 -9.35
N ASN A 68 14.15 -3.19 -8.39
CA ASN A 68 14.54 -3.38 -6.99
C ASN A 68 13.38 -3.04 -6.05
N TRP A 69 13.10 -3.93 -5.11
CA TRP A 69 12.16 -3.72 -4.01
C TRP A 69 12.93 -3.65 -2.70
N VAL A 70 12.75 -2.57 -1.95
CA VAL A 70 13.44 -2.29 -0.69
C VAL A 70 12.46 -2.33 0.47
N GLN A 71 12.77 -3.10 1.50
CA GLN A 71 11.93 -3.19 2.69
C GLN A 71 12.01 -1.90 3.50
N GLN A 72 10.83 -1.41 3.92
CA GLN A 72 10.69 -0.28 4.83
C GLN A 72 10.17 -0.77 6.19
N SER A 73 10.50 -0.04 7.26
CA SER A 73 10.05 -0.38 8.60
C SER A 73 8.65 0.18 8.86
N SER A 74 7.69 -0.71 9.11
CA SER A 74 6.33 -0.32 9.47
C SER A 74 6.14 -0.05 10.98
N GLY A 75 6.99 -0.64 11.81
CA GLY A 75 6.84 -0.58 13.26
C GLY A 75 5.74 -1.48 13.84
N VAL A 76 5.07 -2.27 13.00
CA VAL A 76 3.98 -3.18 13.41
C VAL A 76 4.24 -4.61 12.97
N GLY A 77 3.62 -5.59 13.63
CA GLY A 77 3.76 -7.01 13.31
C GLY A 77 2.46 -7.66 12.81
N VAL A 78 1.43 -6.88 12.52
CA VAL A 78 0.15 -7.37 12.01
C VAL A 78 0.10 -7.35 10.49
N VAL A 79 -0.86 -8.04 9.90
CA VAL A 79 -1.09 -7.99 8.45
C VAL A 79 -1.48 -6.57 8.04
N LEU A 80 -0.75 -6.00 7.09
CA LEU A 80 -1.16 -4.81 6.35
C LEU A 80 -1.92 -5.27 5.11
N ARG A 81 -3.17 -4.85 4.99
CA ARG A 81 -4.09 -5.39 3.98
C ARG A 81 -4.18 -4.56 2.72
N ASP A 82 -4.00 -3.25 2.85
CA ASP A 82 -4.09 -2.36 1.71
C ASP A 82 -3.25 -1.10 1.93
N VAL A 83 -2.85 -0.46 0.83
CA VAL A 83 -2.05 0.76 0.82
C VAL A 83 -2.52 1.67 -0.30
N SER A 84 -2.55 2.96 -0.04
CA SER A 84 -2.93 3.99 -1.00
C SER A 84 -1.95 5.15 -0.95
N PHE A 85 -1.32 5.47 -2.06
CA PHE A 85 -0.47 6.64 -2.23
C PHE A 85 -1.16 7.65 -3.15
N THR A 86 -1.10 8.91 -2.79
CA THR A 86 -1.65 10.03 -3.60
C THR A 86 -0.57 10.74 -4.39
N ASN A 87 0.68 10.62 -3.98
CA ASN A 87 1.89 11.08 -4.67
C ASN A 87 3.09 10.30 -4.13
N VAL A 88 4.30 10.59 -4.61
CA VAL A 88 5.52 9.87 -4.23
C VAL A 88 5.83 9.92 -2.72
N ASN A 89 5.31 10.90 -2.00
CA ASN A 89 5.61 11.11 -0.59
C ASN A 89 4.48 10.71 0.37
N ASN A 90 3.22 10.86 -0.04
CA ASN A 90 2.07 10.71 0.85
C ASN A 90 1.35 9.39 0.64
N GLY A 91 1.36 8.55 1.66
CA GLY A 91 0.71 7.25 1.64
C GLY A 91 0.08 6.87 2.97
N THR A 92 -0.91 5.98 2.88
CA THR A 92 -1.60 5.39 4.03
C THR A 92 -1.71 3.89 3.83
N ALA A 93 -1.32 3.11 4.83
CA ALA A 93 -1.52 1.67 4.88
C ALA A 93 -2.48 1.32 6.02
N VAL A 94 -3.34 0.35 5.80
CA VAL A 94 -4.30 -0.14 6.79
C VAL A 94 -4.22 -1.66 6.93
N GLY A 95 -4.63 -2.16 8.07
CA GLY A 95 -4.51 -3.59 8.33
C GLY A 95 -5.32 -4.11 9.50
N ASP A 96 -4.87 -5.22 10.03
CA ASP A 96 -5.50 -5.93 11.13
C ASP A 96 -5.48 -5.10 12.41
N ASN A 97 -6.43 -5.38 13.28
CA ASN A 97 -6.61 -4.72 14.57
C ASN A 97 -6.84 -3.20 14.46
N GLY A 98 -7.35 -2.71 13.31
CA GLY A 98 -7.61 -1.31 13.08
C GLY A 98 -6.36 -0.47 12.85
N VAL A 99 -5.22 -1.10 12.53
CA VAL A 99 -3.97 -0.37 12.28
C VAL A 99 -4.12 0.56 11.09
N ILE A 100 -3.69 1.81 11.28
CA ILE A 100 -3.53 2.83 10.25
C ILE A 100 -2.12 3.39 10.37
N LEU A 101 -1.35 3.32 9.31
CA LEU A 101 -0.02 3.90 9.22
C LEU A 101 0.00 4.97 8.13
N ARG A 102 0.66 6.07 8.40
CA ARG A 102 0.81 7.17 7.44
C ARG A 102 2.26 7.51 7.22
N THR A 103 2.60 7.84 5.99
CA THR A 103 3.87 8.43 5.62
C THR A 103 3.66 9.74 4.85
N THR A 104 4.60 10.68 5.01
CA THR A 104 4.67 11.94 4.26
C THR A 104 6.04 12.14 3.61
N ASP A 105 6.88 11.10 3.64
CA ASP A 105 8.26 11.13 3.15
C ASP A 105 8.62 9.90 2.30
N GLY A 106 7.60 9.35 1.60
CA GLY A 106 7.79 8.20 0.73
C GLY A 106 8.07 6.89 1.46
N GLY A 107 7.70 6.81 2.74
CA GLY A 107 7.88 5.61 3.55
C GLY A 107 9.22 5.53 4.27
N ALA A 108 10.04 6.59 4.25
CA ALA A 108 11.22 6.67 5.10
C ALA A 108 10.81 6.55 6.58
N ASN A 109 9.66 7.13 6.92
CA ASN A 109 9.02 6.96 8.21
C ASN A 109 7.54 6.64 8.04
N TRP A 110 7.07 5.59 8.70
CA TRP A 110 5.66 5.23 8.84
C TRP A 110 5.21 5.50 10.26
N VAL A 111 4.20 6.34 10.43
CA VAL A 111 3.71 6.81 11.73
C VAL A 111 2.31 6.24 11.97
N PRO A 112 2.09 5.54 13.12
CA PRO A 112 0.76 5.08 13.48
C PRO A 112 -0.20 6.24 13.71
N GLU A 113 -1.40 6.16 13.13
CA GLU A 113 -2.51 7.07 13.41
C GLU A 113 -3.53 6.40 14.34
N SER A 114 -4.19 7.22 15.14
CA SER A 114 -5.26 6.76 16.02
C SER A 114 -6.45 6.27 15.18
N SER A 115 -6.93 5.07 15.50
CA SER A 115 -8.10 4.47 14.87
C SER A 115 -9.23 4.31 15.89
N PRO A 116 -10.48 4.64 15.55
CA PRO A 116 -11.63 4.47 16.44
C PRO A 116 -12.12 3.01 16.51
N THR A 117 -11.45 2.09 15.84
CA THR A 117 -11.81 0.67 15.77
C THR A 117 -10.63 -0.24 16.00
N ILE A 118 -10.90 -1.44 16.54
CA ILE A 118 -9.95 -2.57 16.61
C ILE A 118 -10.27 -3.65 15.56
N ARG A 119 -11.24 -3.38 14.68
CA ARG A 119 -11.61 -4.30 13.60
C ARG A 119 -10.62 -4.19 12.44
N ASN A 120 -10.46 -5.30 11.74
CA ASN A 120 -9.59 -5.32 10.56
C ASN A 120 -10.09 -4.31 9.51
N LEU A 121 -9.16 -3.49 9.02
CA LEU A 121 -9.37 -2.59 7.90
C LEU A 121 -8.86 -3.30 6.64
N ASN A 122 -9.74 -3.50 5.66
CA ASN A 122 -9.47 -4.36 4.52
C ASN A 122 -9.07 -3.58 3.27
N SER A 123 -9.49 -2.32 3.17
CA SER A 123 -9.17 -1.48 2.01
C SER A 123 -9.10 -0.01 2.37
N VAL A 124 -8.28 0.73 1.66
CA VAL A 124 -8.09 2.17 1.84
C VAL A 124 -7.96 2.86 0.49
N SER A 125 -8.56 4.02 0.34
CA SER A 125 -8.47 4.85 -0.85
C SER A 125 -8.38 6.31 -0.48
N PHE A 126 -7.35 6.99 -0.97
CA PHE A 126 -7.15 8.43 -0.81
C PHE A 126 -7.20 9.11 -2.19
N THR A 127 -7.86 10.25 -2.26
CA THR A 127 -7.95 11.08 -3.47
C THR A 127 -6.94 12.23 -3.44
N ASP A 128 -6.56 12.65 -2.25
CA ASP A 128 -5.49 13.63 -1.98
C ASP A 128 -4.88 13.32 -0.60
N PRO A 129 -3.77 13.96 -0.18
CA PRO A 129 -3.10 13.62 1.07
C PRO A 129 -3.97 13.71 2.33
N ASN A 130 -5.07 14.42 2.28
CA ASN A 130 -5.91 14.72 3.44
C ASN A 130 -7.32 14.12 3.36
N THR A 131 -7.72 13.61 2.20
CA THR A 131 -9.07 13.08 1.97
C THR A 131 -9.04 11.62 1.56
N GLY A 132 -9.57 10.76 2.39
CA GLY A 132 -9.61 9.34 2.12
C GLY A 132 -10.60 8.57 2.96
N THR A 133 -10.80 7.32 2.58
CA THR A 133 -11.75 6.40 3.23
C THR A 133 -11.07 5.04 3.44
N ALA A 134 -11.21 4.48 4.62
CA ALA A 134 -10.86 3.09 4.91
C ALA A 134 -12.13 2.30 5.26
N VAL A 135 -12.21 1.07 4.78
CA VAL A 135 -13.34 0.17 5.05
C VAL A 135 -12.84 -1.14 5.63
N GLY A 136 -13.67 -1.78 6.42
CA GLY A 136 -13.26 -2.99 7.11
C GLY A 136 -14.38 -3.85 7.64
N ALA A 137 -14.01 -4.77 8.52
CA ALA A 137 -14.90 -5.76 9.11
C ALA A 137 -16.00 -5.10 9.94
N GLY A 138 -17.16 -5.75 10.01
CA GLY A 138 -18.31 -5.31 10.82
C GLY A 138 -18.90 -3.98 10.31
N SER A 139 -18.95 -3.79 9.01
CA SER A 139 -19.48 -2.58 8.36
C SER A 139 -18.74 -1.30 8.76
N THR A 140 -17.46 -1.42 9.10
CA THR A 140 -16.62 -0.28 9.45
C THR A 140 -16.34 0.56 8.22
N ILE A 141 -16.64 1.87 8.29
CA ILE A 141 -16.26 2.88 7.31
C ILE A 141 -15.67 4.05 8.09
N LEU A 142 -14.41 4.37 7.81
CA LEU A 142 -13.70 5.50 8.40
C LEU A 142 -13.37 6.50 7.31
N ARG A 143 -13.67 7.77 7.56
CA ARG A 143 -13.35 8.84 6.64
C ARG A 143 -12.38 9.82 7.29
N ARG A 144 -11.33 10.16 6.56
CA ARG A 144 -10.47 11.29 6.88
C ARG A 144 -10.84 12.46 5.99
N THR A 145 -11.08 13.58 6.60
CA THR A 145 -11.18 14.91 5.94
C THR A 145 -10.44 15.88 6.83
N ASP A 146 -9.23 16.25 6.49
CA ASP A 146 -8.66 17.44 7.08
C ASP A 146 -9.34 18.62 6.37
N ALA A 147 -10.41 19.13 6.98
CA ALA A 147 -10.85 20.47 6.70
C ALA A 147 -9.61 21.33 6.92
N GLY A 148 -9.09 21.96 5.87
CA GLY A 148 -7.90 22.78 5.95
C GLY A 148 -7.95 23.61 7.22
N GLY A 149 -7.06 23.29 8.15
CA GLY A 149 -7.01 23.99 9.40
C GLY A 149 -6.74 25.44 9.12
N GLY A 150 -7.70 26.26 9.40
CA GLY A 150 -7.48 27.68 9.43
C GLY A 150 -6.47 28.03 10.51
#